data_700eded755d7cdf8d3c1f1fef1c5b829
#
_entry.id   700eded755d7cdf8d3c1f1fef1c5b829
#
_cell.length_a   1.000
_cell.length_b   1.000
_cell.length_c   1.000
_cell.angle_alpha   90.00
_cell.angle_beta   90.00
_cell.angle_gamma   90.00
#
_symmetry.space_group_name_H-M   'P 1'
#
loop_
_entity.id
_entity.type
_entity.pdbx_description
1 polymer ?
#
loop_
_entity_poly.entity_id
_entity_poly.type
_entity_poly.pdbx_seq_one_letter_code
_entity_poly.pdbx_strand_id
1 'polypeptide(L)'
;MNKFIKHPANPVLGSKELGTCFDVYVTRENGRYRMDFSWRPKKACAVTFSDDGIHWEEPQITLAANPQSGWEDDINRNCVLKIGDIYKMWYTGQARGFSYIGYAESYDGINFYRPLKEPVLISERAWEGFSVMNPCVLYENGIYKMWYAAGETYEPNVLAYAESTDGINWTKSKINPIFVAEKENIYEQDRVGGCQVIKTDDMGYVMFYIGYENIDKAQICMACSPDGKTQWKKSPLNPIVEPTEGSWDAEACYKPSFMWNEEENKWMLWYNGRSKTDEFVGFVTKEGRELFDDMISRSNGM
;
A
#
# COMPACT_ATOMS: atom_id res chain seq x y z
N MET A 1 -24.04 5.53 9.84
CA MET A 1 -22.87 5.27 8.98
C MET A 1 -22.17 4.02 9.46
N ASN A 2 -22.03 3.00 8.62
CA ASN A 2 -21.22 1.84 8.96
C ASN A 2 -19.74 2.22 8.87
N LYS A 3 -19.05 2.25 10.01
CA LYS A 3 -17.59 2.46 10.07
C LYS A 3 -16.85 1.16 9.75
N PHE A 4 -15.58 1.27 9.40
CA PHE A 4 -14.67 0.13 9.41
C PHE A 4 -14.51 -0.36 10.86
N ILE A 5 -14.67 -1.67 11.06
CA ILE A 5 -14.64 -2.31 12.37
C ILE A 5 -13.45 -3.24 12.44
N LYS A 6 -12.61 -3.06 13.47
CA LYS A 6 -11.46 -3.94 13.74
C LYS A 6 -11.93 -5.33 14.12
N HIS A 7 -11.34 -6.33 13.48
CA HIS A 7 -11.69 -7.73 13.75
C HIS A 7 -11.17 -8.17 15.12
N PRO A 8 -11.96 -8.92 15.91
CA PRO A 8 -11.57 -9.31 17.26
C PRO A 8 -10.36 -10.26 17.33
N ALA A 9 -10.04 -10.96 16.23
CA ALA A 9 -8.86 -11.82 16.13
C ALA A 9 -7.55 -11.06 15.81
N ASN A 10 -7.59 -9.72 15.71
CA ASN A 10 -6.38 -8.95 15.45
C ASN A 10 -5.31 -9.10 16.54
N PRO A 11 -4.01 -9.17 16.18
CA PRO A 11 -3.47 -9.15 14.83
C PRO A 11 -3.68 -10.50 14.11
N VAL A 12 -3.94 -10.45 12.77
CA VAL A 12 -4.20 -11.66 11.96
C VAL A 12 -2.92 -12.26 11.37
N LEU A 13 -1.82 -11.51 11.29
CA LEU A 13 -0.50 -12.00 10.89
C LEU A 13 0.58 -11.28 11.68
N GLY A 14 1.64 -12.00 12.05
CA GLY A 14 2.74 -11.53 12.89
C GLY A 14 2.58 -12.03 14.32
N SER A 15 3.72 -12.35 14.93
CA SER A 15 3.84 -12.82 16.31
C SER A 15 5.25 -12.56 16.81
N LYS A 16 5.55 -12.89 18.07
CA LYS A 16 6.92 -12.82 18.59
C LYS A 16 7.84 -13.82 17.90
N GLU A 17 7.32 -14.99 17.51
CA GLU A 17 8.07 -16.04 16.82
C GLU A 17 8.31 -15.68 15.34
N LEU A 18 7.29 -15.19 14.66
CA LEU A 18 7.37 -14.79 13.26
C LEU A 18 8.15 -13.47 13.10
N GLY A 19 8.05 -12.61 14.08
CA GLY A 19 8.61 -11.26 14.07
C GLY A 19 7.76 -10.29 13.29
N THR A 20 8.34 -9.15 12.91
CA THR A 20 7.67 -8.08 12.19
C THR A 20 7.28 -8.51 10.78
N CYS A 21 5.97 -8.46 10.50
CA CYS A 21 5.34 -8.62 9.19
C CYS A 21 4.62 -7.32 8.86
N PHE A 22 4.93 -6.70 7.74
CA PHE A 22 4.43 -5.36 7.40
C PHE A 22 4.35 -5.09 5.90
N ASP A 23 3.79 -3.95 5.49
CA ASP A 23 3.63 -3.51 4.10
C ASP A 23 2.83 -4.50 3.24
N VAL A 24 1.65 -4.83 3.72
CA VAL A 24 0.78 -5.84 3.09
C VAL A 24 0.20 -5.38 1.75
N TYR A 25 0.08 -6.33 0.85
CA TYR A 25 -0.66 -6.23 -0.40
C TYR A 25 -1.46 -7.49 -0.63
N VAL A 26 -2.79 -7.38 -0.59
CA VAL A 26 -3.68 -8.55 -0.65
C VAL A 26 -4.42 -8.58 -1.98
N THR A 27 -4.46 -9.76 -2.59
CA THR A 27 -5.22 -10.07 -3.80
C THR A 27 -6.08 -11.32 -3.57
N ARG A 28 -7.04 -11.59 -4.47
CA ARG A 28 -7.83 -12.82 -4.46
C ARG A 28 -7.58 -13.59 -5.75
N GLU A 29 -7.11 -14.82 -5.63
CA GLU A 29 -6.78 -15.70 -6.74
C GLU A 29 -7.40 -17.08 -6.52
N ASN A 30 -8.15 -17.59 -7.50
CA ASN A 30 -8.79 -18.91 -7.44
C ASN A 30 -9.63 -19.15 -6.17
N GLY A 31 -10.32 -18.10 -5.70
CA GLY A 31 -11.16 -18.16 -4.51
C GLY A 31 -10.44 -18.00 -3.19
N ARG A 32 -9.09 -17.96 -3.17
CA ARG A 32 -8.27 -17.77 -1.97
C ARG A 32 -7.67 -16.37 -1.91
N TYR A 33 -7.40 -15.91 -0.72
CA TYR A 33 -6.64 -14.70 -0.47
C TYR A 33 -5.15 -14.99 -0.54
N ARG A 34 -4.42 -14.14 -1.24
CA ARG A 34 -2.96 -14.08 -1.31
C ARG A 34 -2.53 -12.79 -0.64
N MET A 35 -1.66 -12.84 0.36
CA MET A 35 -1.03 -11.68 0.98
C MET A 35 0.46 -11.69 0.67
N ASP A 36 0.90 -10.72 -0.11
CA ASP A 36 2.31 -10.38 -0.27
C ASP A 36 2.68 -9.35 0.80
N PHE A 37 3.80 -9.50 1.48
CA PHE A 37 4.21 -8.62 2.57
C PHE A 37 5.72 -8.54 2.74
N SER A 38 6.17 -7.58 3.55
CA SER A 38 7.56 -7.43 3.94
C SER A 38 7.84 -8.20 5.23
N TRP A 39 8.81 -9.12 5.21
CA TRP A 39 9.20 -9.91 6.36
C TRP A 39 10.56 -9.41 6.91
N ARG A 40 10.50 -8.45 7.85
CA ARG A 40 11.68 -7.73 8.34
C ARG A 40 12.80 -8.63 8.85
N PRO A 41 12.58 -9.64 9.71
CA PRO A 41 13.64 -10.51 10.19
C PRO A 41 14.37 -11.28 9.09
N LYS A 42 13.75 -11.45 7.94
CA LYS A 42 14.32 -12.16 6.77
C LYS A 42 14.89 -11.21 5.72
N LYS A 43 14.69 -9.88 5.86
CA LYS A 43 15.03 -8.87 4.83
C LYS A 43 14.52 -9.30 3.46
N ALA A 44 13.26 -9.66 3.39
CA ALA A 44 12.66 -10.29 2.22
C ALA A 44 11.22 -9.88 2.03
N CYS A 45 10.76 -9.93 0.78
CA CYS A 45 9.34 -10.06 0.48
C CYS A 45 8.91 -11.51 0.66
N ALA A 46 7.70 -11.71 1.13
CA ALA A 46 7.13 -13.03 1.39
C ALA A 46 5.66 -13.08 0.96
N VAL A 47 5.12 -14.28 0.84
CA VAL A 47 3.72 -14.55 0.52
C VAL A 47 3.13 -15.54 1.51
N THR A 48 1.86 -15.37 1.82
CA THR A 48 1.05 -16.34 2.55
C THR A 48 -0.35 -16.40 1.95
N PHE A 49 -1.09 -17.46 2.22
CA PHE A 49 -2.42 -17.72 1.67
C PHE A 49 -3.43 -17.95 2.78
N SER A 50 -4.70 -17.63 2.47
CA SER A 50 -5.82 -17.81 3.40
C SER A 50 -7.11 -18.10 2.63
N ASP A 51 -8.00 -18.88 3.21
CA ASP A 51 -9.34 -19.11 2.65
C ASP A 51 -10.35 -18.04 3.11
N ASP A 52 -10.10 -17.40 4.25
CA ASP A 52 -11.02 -16.42 4.87
C ASP A 52 -10.46 -15.01 5.06
N GLY A 53 -9.15 -14.79 4.77
CA GLY A 53 -8.46 -13.51 4.96
C GLY A 53 -8.09 -13.21 6.42
N ILE A 54 -8.28 -14.15 7.33
CA ILE A 54 -8.04 -14.02 8.78
C ILE A 54 -7.01 -15.04 9.25
N HIS A 55 -7.16 -16.30 8.86
CA HIS A 55 -6.26 -17.40 9.20
C HIS A 55 -5.29 -17.65 8.05
N TRP A 56 -4.02 -17.32 8.24
CA TRP A 56 -2.98 -17.35 7.22
C TRP A 56 -2.06 -18.55 7.40
N GLU A 57 -1.68 -19.16 6.27
CA GLU A 57 -0.72 -20.27 6.22
C GLU A 57 0.70 -19.81 6.60
N GLU A 58 1.62 -20.77 6.77
CA GLU A 58 3.03 -20.47 7.00
C GLU A 58 3.63 -19.68 5.82
N PRO A 59 4.27 -18.53 6.06
CA PRO A 59 4.80 -17.70 4.99
C PRO A 59 5.96 -18.33 4.23
N GLN A 60 6.04 -17.99 2.93
CA GLN A 60 7.14 -18.37 2.05
C GLN A 60 7.87 -17.12 1.55
N ILE A 61 9.20 -17.12 1.57
CA ILE A 61 10.01 -16.05 0.99
C ILE A 61 9.85 -16.07 -0.53
N THR A 62 9.52 -14.91 -1.11
CA THR A 62 9.38 -14.75 -2.56
C THR A 62 10.57 -14.06 -3.21
N LEU A 63 11.17 -13.09 -2.52
CA LEU A 63 12.35 -12.36 -2.98
C LEU A 63 13.17 -11.90 -1.79
N ALA A 64 14.45 -12.28 -1.71
CA ALA A 64 15.34 -11.81 -0.67
C ALA A 64 16.10 -10.55 -1.09
N ALA A 65 16.56 -9.74 -0.11
CA ALA A 65 17.45 -8.62 -0.34
C ALA A 65 18.73 -9.04 -1.08
N ASN A 66 19.31 -8.11 -1.85
CA ASN A 66 20.55 -8.31 -2.59
C ASN A 66 21.54 -7.16 -2.33
N PRO A 67 22.27 -7.16 -1.22
CA PRO A 67 23.21 -6.07 -0.91
C PRO A 67 24.31 -5.86 -1.97
N GLN A 68 24.59 -6.87 -2.79
CA GLN A 68 25.58 -6.77 -3.86
C GLN A 68 25.13 -5.86 -5.00
N SER A 69 23.83 -5.60 -5.13
CA SER A 69 23.29 -4.61 -6.09
C SER A 69 23.71 -3.18 -5.77
N GLY A 70 24.01 -2.89 -4.49
CA GLY A 70 24.37 -1.56 -4.00
C GLY A 70 23.17 -0.66 -3.67
N TRP A 71 21.93 -1.15 -3.85
CA TRP A 71 20.70 -0.41 -3.54
C TRP A 71 19.62 -1.24 -2.83
N GLU A 72 19.90 -2.51 -2.52
CA GLU A 72 18.98 -3.47 -1.89
C GLU A 72 19.60 -4.12 -0.64
N ASP A 73 20.12 -3.31 0.31
CA ASP A 73 20.56 -3.81 1.62
C ASP A 73 19.36 -4.34 2.43
N ASP A 74 18.17 -3.82 2.11
CA ASP A 74 16.86 -4.28 2.56
C ASP A 74 15.85 -4.13 1.40
N ILE A 75 14.80 -4.96 1.40
CA ILE A 75 13.66 -4.83 0.46
C ILE A 75 12.34 -4.93 1.20
N ASN A 76 11.36 -4.14 0.74
CA ASN A 76 10.05 -4.07 1.36
C ASN A 76 9.01 -3.44 0.41
N ARG A 77 7.76 -3.26 0.88
CA ARG A 77 6.72 -2.47 0.22
C ARG A 77 6.42 -2.94 -1.20
N ASN A 78 6.17 -4.22 -1.34
CA ASN A 78 5.88 -4.84 -2.64
C ASN A 78 4.42 -4.63 -3.08
N CYS A 79 4.23 -4.64 -4.39
CA CYS A 79 2.95 -4.70 -5.09
C CYS A 79 3.07 -5.76 -6.18
N VAL A 80 2.18 -6.75 -6.19
CA VAL A 80 2.23 -7.89 -7.11
C VAL A 80 0.98 -7.93 -7.98
N LEU A 81 1.15 -7.99 -9.30
CA LEU A 81 0.07 -8.20 -10.26
C LEU A 81 0.34 -9.44 -11.11
N LYS A 82 -0.70 -10.21 -11.37
CA LYS A 82 -0.67 -11.28 -12.37
C LYS A 82 -1.18 -10.74 -13.70
N ILE A 83 -0.32 -10.74 -14.73
CA ILE A 83 -0.64 -10.29 -16.07
C ILE A 83 -0.39 -11.45 -17.05
N GLY A 84 -1.47 -12.03 -17.56
CA GLY A 84 -1.37 -13.30 -18.30
C GLY A 84 -0.84 -14.41 -17.38
N ASP A 85 0.22 -15.05 -17.80
CA ASP A 85 0.86 -16.15 -17.05
C ASP A 85 2.05 -15.71 -16.18
N ILE A 86 2.31 -14.39 -16.08
CA ILE A 86 3.45 -13.84 -15.36
C ILE A 86 2.98 -13.01 -14.18
N TYR A 87 3.56 -13.28 -13.00
CA TYR A 87 3.47 -12.39 -11.84
C TYR A 87 4.58 -11.34 -11.94
N LYS A 88 4.19 -10.08 -11.84
CA LYS A 88 5.07 -8.91 -11.84
C LYS A 88 5.04 -8.26 -10.47
N MET A 89 6.21 -8.05 -9.90
CA MET A 89 6.38 -7.43 -8.58
C MET A 89 7.15 -6.12 -8.74
N TRP A 90 6.60 -5.04 -8.20
CA TRP A 90 7.32 -3.81 -7.91
C TRP A 90 7.54 -3.73 -6.41
N TYR A 91 8.74 -3.42 -5.98
CA TYR A 91 9.12 -3.39 -4.58
C TYR A 91 10.05 -2.22 -4.29
N THR A 92 10.20 -1.86 -3.02
CA THR A 92 11.16 -0.85 -2.58
C THR A 92 12.46 -1.53 -2.16
N GLY A 93 13.57 -1.16 -2.79
CA GLY A 93 14.92 -1.47 -2.33
C GLY A 93 15.47 -0.30 -1.54
N GLN A 94 16.15 -0.57 -0.43
CA GLN A 94 16.70 0.43 0.49
C GLN A 94 18.17 0.18 0.77
N ALA A 95 18.99 1.21 0.63
CA ALA A 95 20.41 1.18 0.97
C ALA A 95 20.92 2.58 1.30
N ARG A 96 21.80 2.71 2.29
CA ARG A 96 22.56 3.93 2.57
C ARG A 96 21.73 5.21 2.64
N GLY A 97 20.51 5.14 3.13
CA GLY A 97 19.58 6.26 3.25
C GLY A 97 18.77 6.58 2.00
N PHE A 98 18.90 5.81 0.92
CA PHE A 98 18.10 5.94 -0.30
C PHE A 98 17.03 4.83 -0.38
N SER A 99 15.95 5.13 -1.10
CA SER A 99 14.97 4.12 -1.50
C SER A 99 14.65 4.26 -2.98
N TYR A 100 14.64 3.14 -3.71
CA TYR A 100 14.31 3.07 -5.12
C TYR A 100 13.29 1.97 -5.37
N ILE A 101 12.58 2.03 -6.49
CA ILE A 101 11.62 0.98 -6.86
C ILE A 101 12.29 0.00 -7.81
N GLY A 102 12.32 -1.27 -7.41
CA GLY A 102 12.79 -2.40 -8.19
C GLY A 102 11.67 -3.16 -8.88
N TYR A 103 12.06 -4.13 -9.71
CA TYR A 103 11.17 -4.98 -10.48
C TYR A 103 11.62 -6.44 -10.45
N ALA A 104 10.67 -7.35 -10.29
CA ALA A 104 10.90 -8.79 -10.35
C ALA A 104 9.74 -9.51 -11.04
N GLU A 105 9.98 -10.68 -11.56
CA GLU A 105 8.99 -11.54 -12.23
C GLU A 105 8.98 -12.94 -11.65
N SER A 106 7.83 -13.62 -11.77
CA SER A 106 7.68 -15.03 -11.42
C SER A 106 6.64 -15.70 -12.33
N TYR A 107 6.82 -16.98 -12.63
CA TYR A 107 5.83 -17.80 -13.35
C TYR A 107 4.89 -18.55 -12.40
N ASP A 108 5.31 -18.77 -11.16
CA ASP A 108 4.53 -19.50 -10.14
C ASP A 108 3.96 -18.62 -9.03
N GLY A 109 4.35 -17.33 -9.03
CA GLY A 109 3.93 -16.36 -8.00
C GLY A 109 4.67 -16.49 -6.67
N ILE A 110 5.64 -17.40 -6.56
CA ILE A 110 6.42 -17.67 -5.35
C ILE A 110 7.91 -17.38 -5.60
N ASN A 111 8.46 -17.96 -6.64
CA ASN A 111 9.88 -17.84 -6.95
C ASN A 111 10.11 -16.66 -7.89
N PHE A 112 10.36 -15.47 -7.31
CA PHE A 112 10.64 -14.27 -8.09
C PHE A 112 12.12 -14.15 -8.44
N TYR A 113 12.40 -13.68 -9.64
CA TYR A 113 13.75 -13.34 -10.12
C TYR A 113 13.80 -11.90 -10.63
N ARG A 114 14.96 -11.29 -10.57
CA ARG A 114 15.23 -9.94 -11.09
C ARG A 114 15.70 -10.01 -12.54
N PRO A 115 14.88 -9.60 -13.53
CA PRO A 115 15.35 -9.54 -14.92
C PRO A 115 16.32 -8.37 -15.15
N LEU A 116 16.36 -7.40 -14.24
CA LEU A 116 17.16 -6.19 -14.28
C LEU A 116 18.09 -6.09 -13.07
N LYS A 117 19.25 -5.44 -13.25
CA LYS A 117 20.18 -5.13 -12.15
C LYS A 117 19.86 -3.79 -11.48
N GLU A 118 19.37 -2.86 -12.28
CA GLU A 118 19.09 -1.49 -11.85
C GLU A 118 17.62 -1.33 -11.41
N PRO A 119 17.30 -0.37 -10.54
CA PRO A 119 15.93 -0.04 -10.20
C PRO A 119 15.18 0.52 -11.42
N VAL A 120 13.87 0.35 -11.46
CA VAL A 120 13.00 0.86 -12.53
C VAL A 120 12.50 2.28 -12.26
N LEU A 121 12.58 2.76 -11.02
CA LEU A 121 12.28 4.14 -10.68
C LEU A 121 13.22 4.62 -9.58
N ILE A 122 13.85 5.79 -9.80
CA ILE A 122 14.77 6.45 -8.87
C ILE A 122 14.31 7.87 -8.57
N SER A 123 14.85 8.48 -7.51
CA SER A 123 14.66 9.90 -7.24
C SER A 123 15.44 10.75 -8.26
N GLU A 124 14.75 11.68 -8.92
CA GLU A 124 15.33 12.54 -9.98
C GLU A 124 14.99 14.02 -9.79
N ARG A 125 13.94 14.32 -9.02
CA ARG A 125 13.43 15.67 -8.82
C ARG A 125 13.66 16.11 -7.37
N ALA A 126 13.92 17.38 -7.16
CA ALA A 126 14.24 17.91 -5.83
C ALA A 126 13.19 17.56 -4.75
N TRP A 127 11.91 17.56 -5.09
CA TRP A 127 10.84 17.24 -4.16
C TRP A 127 10.74 15.73 -3.84
N GLU A 128 11.37 14.86 -4.62
CA GLU A 128 11.46 13.41 -4.33
C GLU A 128 12.50 13.12 -3.23
N GLY A 129 13.32 14.12 -2.88
CA GLY A 129 14.35 13.96 -1.86
C GLY A 129 15.33 12.84 -2.21
N PHE A 130 15.51 11.90 -1.30
CA PHE A 130 16.40 10.75 -1.47
C PHE A 130 15.64 9.46 -1.78
N SER A 131 14.31 9.49 -1.86
CA SER A 131 13.53 8.25 -1.88
C SER A 131 12.31 8.33 -2.77
N VAL A 132 12.13 7.27 -3.56
CA VAL A 132 10.86 6.86 -4.17
C VAL A 132 10.56 5.45 -3.69
N MET A 133 9.34 5.20 -3.19
CA MET A 133 8.99 3.98 -2.50
C MET A 133 7.48 3.70 -2.51
N ASN A 134 7.05 2.60 -1.89
CA ASN A 134 5.63 2.24 -1.75
C ASN A 134 4.89 2.19 -3.10
N PRO A 135 5.35 1.41 -4.08
CA PRO A 135 4.64 1.29 -5.36
C PRO A 135 3.27 0.66 -5.15
N CYS A 136 2.25 1.27 -5.76
CA CYS A 136 0.93 0.68 -5.98
C CYS A 136 0.67 0.73 -7.48
N VAL A 137 0.51 -0.41 -8.13
CA VAL A 137 0.38 -0.49 -9.58
C VAL A 137 -0.97 -1.06 -9.97
N LEU A 138 -1.63 -0.44 -10.94
CA LEU A 138 -2.78 -0.98 -11.65
C LEU A 138 -2.43 -1.15 -13.14
N TYR A 139 -3.02 -2.15 -13.78
CA TYR A 139 -2.91 -2.35 -15.22
C TYR A 139 -4.28 -2.18 -15.88
N GLU A 140 -4.41 -1.17 -16.72
CA GLU A 140 -5.65 -0.81 -17.37
C GLU A 140 -5.42 -0.42 -18.83
N ASN A 141 -6.19 -1.01 -19.74
CA ASN A 141 -6.15 -0.68 -21.17
C ASN A 141 -4.74 -0.69 -21.79
N GLY A 142 -3.90 -1.65 -21.40
CA GLY A 142 -2.54 -1.77 -21.89
C GLY A 142 -1.51 -0.84 -21.22
N ILE A 143 -1.91 -0.08 -20.20
CA ILE A 143 -1.05 0.87 -19.49
C ILE A 143 -0.91 0.45 -18.02
N TYR A 144 0.30 0.38 -17.53
CA TYR A 144 0.61 0.29 -16.11
C TYR A 144 0.59 1.71 -15.51
N LYS A 145 -0.15 1.87 -14.43
CA LYS A 145 -0.28 3.12 -13.67
C LYS A 145 0.29 2.89 -12.28
N MET A 146 1.26 3.67 -11.89
CA MET A 146 1.89 3.57 -10.57
C MET A 146 1.63 4.83 -9.76
N TRP A 147 1.09 4.63 -8.56
CA TRP A 147 1.14 5.60 -7.47
C TRP A 147 2.30 5.21 -6.57
N TYR A 148 3.16 6.17 -6.25
CA TYR A 148 4.32 5.95 -5.41
C TYR A 148 4.50 7.07 -4.41
N ALA A 149 5.14 6.78 -3.30
CA ALA A 149 5.48 7.76 -2.29
C ALA A 149 6.90 8.28 -2.50
N ALA A 150 7.14 9.55 -2.18
CA ALA A 150 8.46 10.17 -2.33
C ALA A 150 8.74 11.18 -1.22
N GLY A 151 10.02 11.49 -0.99
CA GLY A 151 10.47 12.49 -0.04
C GLY A 151 11.72 12.08 0.73
N GLU A 152 11.69 12.24 2.05
CA GLU A 152 12.79 11.87 2.93
C GLU A 152 12.99 10.35 2.97
N THR A 153 14.13 9.92 3.42
CA THR A 153 14.70 8.57 3.32
C THR A 153 13.72 7.39 3.42
N TYR A 154 13.24 7.10 4.64
CA TYR A 154 12.33 5.96 4.87
C TYR A 154 10.90 6.37 5.16
N GLU A 155 10.67 7.68 5.37
CA GLU A 155 9.35 8.25 5.59
C GLU A 155 9.03 9.24 4.47
N PRO A 156 8.05 8.91 3.60
CA PRO A 156 7.67 9.78 2.48
C PRO A 156 6.89 11.00 2.95
N ASN A 157 6.87 12.02 2.10
CA ASN A 157 6.17 13.28 2.39
C ASN A 157 4.96 13.51 1.48
N VAL A 158 4.97 12.92 0.29
CA VAL A 158 3.98 13.15 -0.77
C VAL A 158 3.71 11.87 -1.57
N LEU A 159 2.62 11.86 -2.33
CA LEU A 159 2.34 10.84 -3.32
C LEU A 159 2.47 11.39 -4.74
N ALA A 160 2.97 10.56 -5.62
CA ALA A 160 3.27 10.87 -7.00
C ALA A 160 2.73 9.78 -7.95
N TYR A 161 2.80 10.04 -9.25
CA TYR A 161 2.24 9.19 -10.28
C TYR A 161 3.19 9.01 -11.47
N ALA A 162 3.23 7.80 -12.02
CA ALA A 162 3.93 7.47 -13.25
C ALA A 162 3.14 6.47 -14.10
N GLU A 163 3.39 6.44 -15.40
CA GLU A 163 2.81 5.50 -16.36
C GLU A 163 3.90 4.75 -17.12
N SER A 164 3.56 3.52 -17.54
CA SER A 164 4.43 2.66 -18.34
C SER A 164 3.60 1.78 -19.27
N THR A 165 4.13 1.44 -20.45
CA THR A 165 3.52 0.47 -21.36
C THR A 165 4.03 -0.96 -21.13
N ASP A 166 5.14 -1.12 -20.43
CA ASP A 166 5.79 -2.43 -20.20
C ASP A 166 5.96 -2.80 -18.72
N GLY A 167 5.72 -1.81 -17.81
CA GLY A 167 5.91 -1.96 -16.36
C GLY A 167 7.36 -1.80 -15.90
N ILE A 168 8.27 -1.48 -16.81
CA ILE A 168 9.72 -1.33 -16.57
C ILE A 168 10.17 0.11 -16.84
N ASN A 169 9.80 0.65 -18.00
CA ASN A 169 10.16 2.00 -18.41
C ASN A 169 9.05 2.98 -18.00
N TRP A 170 9.29 3.77 -16.95
CA TRP A 170 8.27 4.63 -16.34
C TRP A 170 8.42 6.09 -16.74
N THR A 171 7.31 6.72 -17.07
CA THR A 171 7.23 8.16 -17.31
C THR A 171 6.52 8.83 -16.14
N LYS A 172 7.26 9.61 -15.35
CA LYS A 172 6.72 10.38 -14.23
C LYS A 172 5.83 11.52 -14.71
N SER A 173 4.68 11.68 -14.09
CA SER A 173 3.75 12.76 -14.41
C SER A 173 4.40 14.16 -14.24
N LYS A 174 4.05 15.08 -15.13
CA LYS A 174 4.53 16.49 -15.05
C LYS A 174 3.86 17.27 -13.92
N ILE A 175 2.69 16.82 -13.47
CA ILE A 175 1.94 17.49 -12.40
C ILE A 175 2.28 16.97 -11.00
N ASN A 176 3.22 16.05 -10.88
CA ASN A 176 3.69 15.56 -9.58
C ASN A 176 4.27 16.67 -8.70
N PRO A 177 4.10 16.61 -7.37
CA PRO A 177 3.34 15.58 -6.64
C PRO A 177 1.83 15.72 -6.86
N ILE A 178 1.12 14.58 -6.97
CA ILE A 178 -0.34 14.58 -7.21
C ILE A 178 -1.17 14.62 -5.93
N PHE A 179 -0.56 14.35 -4.77
CA PHE A 179 -1.25 14.30 -3.50
C PHE A 179 -0.31 14.70 -2.35
N VAL A 180 -0.75 15.64 -1.54
CA VAL A 180 0.02 16.23 -0.44
C VAL A 180 -0.84 16.36 0.82
N ALA A 181 -0.18 16.50 1.96
CA ALA A 181 -0.83 16.75 3.24
C ALA A 181 -1.56 18.11 3.24
N GLU A 182 -2.72 18.14 3.85
CA GLU A 182 -3.43 19.36 4.23
C GLU A 182 -3.19 19.62 5.71
N LYS A 183 -2.41 20.64 6.02
CA LYS A 183 -1.91 20.91 7.38
C LYS A 183 -3.00 21.21 8.39
N GLU A 184 -4.18 21.58 7.92
CA GLU A 184 -5.38 21.84 8.73
C GLU A 184 -6.01 20.55 9.25
N ASN A 185 -5.77 19.42 8.57
CA ASN A 185 -6.26 18.11 8.97
C ASN A 185 -5.30 17.48 9.97
N ILE A 186 -5.66 17.40 11.23
CA ILE A 186 -4.81 16.86 12.29
C ILE A 186 -4.25 15.46 11.97
N TYR A 187 -5.04 14.62 11.30
CA TYR A 187 -4.67 13.24 10.96
C TYR A 187 -3.61 13.13 9.85
N GLU A 188 -3.21 14.24 9.23
CA GLU A 188 -2.17 14.30 8.22
C GLU A 188 -1.34 15.59 8.28
N GLN A 189 -1.41 16.33 9.40
CA GLN A 189 -0.76 17.63 9.54
C GLN A 189 0.76 17.59 9.33
N ASP A 190 1.40 16.44 9.53
CA ASP A 190 2.84 16.28 9.28
C ASP A 190 3.09 15.91 7.81
N ARG A 191 2.56 14.79 7.33
CA ARG A 191 2.78 14.27 5.98
C ARG A 191 1.74 13.25 5.54
N VAL A 192 1.81 12.83 4.27
CA VAL A 192 1.09 11.67 3.73
C VAL A 192 2.08 10.63 3.24
N GLY A 193 1.70 9.36 3.31
CA GLY A 193 2.56 8.24 2.95
C GLY A 193 1.90 7.24 2.01
N GLY A 194 2.52 6.06 1.90
CA GLY A 194 2.14 5.01 0.97
C GLY A 194 0.64 4.71 0.90
N CYS A 195 0.17 4.38 -0.28
CA CYS A 195 -1.24 4.16 -0.56
C CYS A 195 -1.48 2.84 -1.29
N GLN A 196 -2.74 2.42 -1.29
CA GLN A 196 -3.30 1.56 -2.31
C GLN A 196 -4.40 2.29 -3.05
N VAL A 197 -4.46 2.13 -4.36
CA VAL A 197 -5.49 2.69 -5.24
C VAL A 197 -6.21 1.56 -5.94
N ILE A 198 -7.52 1.64 -6.00
CA ILE A 198 -8.36 0.79 -6.86
C ILE A 198 -9.22 1.66 -7.76
N LYS A 199 -9.70 1.08 -8.85
CA LYS A 199 -10.73 1.69 -9.69
C LYS A 199 -12.09 1.12 -9.32
N THR A 200 -13.08 2.01 -9.24
CA THR A 200 -14.50 1.67 -9.01
C THR A 200 -15.36 2.22 -10.15
N ASP A 201 -16.52 1.62 -10.38
CA ASP A 201 -17.41 2.02 -11.47
C ASP A 201 -18.10 3.37 -11.21
N ASP A 202 -18.33 3.71 -9.96
CA ASP A 202 -19.13 4.86 -9.52
C ASP A 202 -18.29 6.07 -9.07
N MET A 203 -17.09 5.86 -8.54
CA MET A 203 -16.25 6.93 -7.96
C MET A 203 -14.96 7.22 -8.72
N GLY A 204 -14.68 6.48 -9.81
CA GLY A 204 -13.40 6.55 -10.49
C GLY A 204 -12.32 5.81 -9.70
N TYR A 205 -11.31 6.52 -9.20
CA TYR A 205 -10.23 5.92 -8.39
C TYR A 205 -10.44 6.24 -6.92
N VAL A 206 -10.38 5.22 -6.08
CA VAL A 206 -10.39 5.33 -4.63
C VAL A 206 -9.00 5.00 -4.11
N MET A 207 -8.47 5.87 -3.27
CA MET A 207 -7.19 5.75 -2.61
C MET A 207 -7.40 5.59 -1.10
N PHE A 208 -6.81 4.56 -0.52
CA PHE A 208 -6.53 4.52 0.91
C PHE A 208 -5.05 4.85 1.11
N TYR A 209 -4.75 5.80 1.98
CA TYR A 209 -3.41 6.35 2.19
C TYR A 209 -3.09 6.50 3.67
N ILE A 210 -1.81 6.69 3.96
CA ILE A 210 -1.35 6.95 5.32
C ILE A 210 -1.35 8.45 5.56
N GLY A 211 -2.08 8.90 6.59
CA GLY A 211 -1.97 10.24 7.13
C GLY A 211 -1.14 10.22 8.41
N TYR A 212 -0.18 11.12 8.54
CA TYR A 212 0.66 11.26 9.73
C TYR A 212 0.30 12.52 10.50
N GLU A 213 -0.15 12.33 11.74
CA GLU A 213 -0.28 13.43 12.70
C GLU A 213 1.10 13.96 13.09
N ASN A 214 2.04 13.03 13.28
CA ASN A 214 3.46 13.24 13.49
C ASN A 214 4.20 11.95 13.12
N ILE A 215 5.54 11.92 13.22
CA ILE A 215 6.36 10.78 12.82
C ILE A 215 6.02 9.46 13.54
N ASP A 216 5.47 9.55 14.74
CA ASP A 216 5.16 8.38 15.57
C ASP A 216 3.70 7.95 15.45
N LYS A 217 2.81 8.86 15.06
CA LYS A 217 1.36 8.60 14.99
C LYS A 217 0.84 8.70 13.56
N ALA A 218 0.39 7.57 13.05
CA ALA A 218 -0.17 7.44 11.72
C ALA A 218 -1.52 6.73 11.72
N GLN A 219 -2.37 7.08 10.77
CA GLN A 219 -3.67 6.49 10.57
C GLN A 219 -3.99 6.31 9.10
N ILE A 220 -4.98 5.47 8.80
CA ILE A 220 -5.42 5.24 7.44
C ILE A 220 -6.55 6.20 7.10
N CYS A 221 -6.37 6.89 5.99
CA CYS A 221 -7.30 7.85 5.43
C CYS A 221 -7.72 7.43 4.01
N MET A 222 -8.75 8.07 3.48
CA MET A 222 -9.35 7.75 2.20
C MET A 222 -9.57 9.01 1.36
N ALA A 223 -9.37 8.92 0.04
CA ALA A 223 -9.67 9.95 -0.93
C ALA A 223 -10.19 9.33 -2.23
N CYS A 224 -10.89 10.10 -3.07
CA CYS A 224 -11.29 9.67 -4.41
C CYS A 224 -10.93 10.71 -5.47
N SER A 225 -10.78 10.24 -6.72
CA SER A 225 -10.46 11.06 -7.89
C SER A 225 -11.10 10.48 -9.14
N PRO A 226 -11.62 11.30 -10.07
CA PRO A 226 -12.22 10.81 -11.32
C PRO A 226 -11.19 10.17 -12.25
N ASP A 227 -9.93 10.60 -12.22
CA ASP A 227 -8.87 10.17 -13.14
C ASP A 227 -7.64 9.54 -12.47
N GLY A 228 -7.62 9.50 -11.13
CA GLY A 228 -6.51 8.97 -10.33
C GLY A 228 -5.27 9.85 -10.27
N LYS A 229 -5.31 11.05 -10.84
CA LYS A 229 -4.19 11.99 -10.92
C LYS A 229 -4.52 13.38 -10.37
N THR A 230 -5.73 13.85 -10.65
CA THR A 230 -6.18 15.20 -10.32
C THR A 230 -7.46 15.17 -9.49
N GLN A 231 -7.86 16.31 -8.97
CA GLN A 231 -9.13 16.48 -8.27
C GLN A 231 -9.37 15.47 -7.14
N TRP A 232 -8.31 15.08 -6.43
CA TRP A 232 -8.45 14.24 -5.26
C TRP A 232 -9.30 14.92 -4.19
N LYS A 233 -10.35 14.25 -3.76
CA LYS A 233 -11.23 14.68 -2.68
C LYS A 233 -11.05 13.75 -1.49
N LYS A 234 -10.56 14.29 -0.38
CA LYS A 234 -10.40 13.56 0.88
C LYS A 234 -11.75 13.30 1.52
N SER A 235 -11.90 12.12 2.11
CA SER A 235 -13.15 11.75 2.76
C SER A 235 -13.39 12.60 4.02
N PRO A 236 -14.61 13.09 4.23
CA PRO A 236 -14.98 13.76 5.48
C PRO A 236 -15.02 12.80 6.68
N LEU A 237 -14.93 11.48 6.43
CA LEU A 237 -14.91 10.44 7.45
C LEU A 237 -13.49 10.11 7.94
N ASN A 238 -12.47 10.75 7.37
CA ASN A 238 -11.08 10.53 7.80
C ASN A 238 -10.86 10.94 9.27
N PRO A 239 -10.05 10.17 10.00
CA PRO A 239 -9.39 8.93 9.60
C PRO A 239 -10.33 7.72 9.58
N ILE A 240 -10.06 6.74 8.70
CA ILE A 240 -10.88 5.54 8.51
C ILE A 240 -10.50 4.44 9.49
N VAL A 241 -9.20 4.24 9.73
CA VAL A 241 -8.67 3.32 10.75
C VAL A 241 -7.65 4.07 11.59
N GLU A 242 -7.92 4.12 12.90
CA GLU A 242 -7.10 4.83 13.89
C GLU A 242 -6.40 3.85 14.83
N PRO A 243 -5.26 4.24 15.42
CA PRO A 243 -4.65 3.54 16.55
C PRO A 243 -5.65 3.32 17.69
N THR A 244 -5.52 2.20 18.39
CA THR A 244 -6.35 1.91 19.58
C THR A 244 -5.47 1.98 20.82
N GLU A 245 -5.76 2.93 21.71
CA GLU A 245 -4.99 3.12 22.93
C GLU A 245 -4.90 1.83 23.76
N GLY A 246 -3.69 1.50 24.21
CA GLY A 246 -3.41 0.29 24.99
C GLY A 246 -3.41 -1.02 24.19
N SER A 247 -3.61 -0.97 22.87
CA SER A 247 -3.59 -2.12 21.97
C SER A 247 -2.23 -2.33 21.31
N TRP A 248 -2.10 -3.43 20.57
CA TRP A 248 -0.94 -3.77 19.75
C TRP A 248 -0.68 -2.78 18.59
N ASP A 249 -1.66 -1.96 18.22
CA ASP A 249 -1.59 -0.92 17.19
C ASP A 249 -1.73 0.50 17.78
N ALA A 250 -1.31 0.70 19.02
CA ALA A 250 -1.57 1.93 19.78
C ALA A 250 -0.88 3.19 19.25
N GLU A 251 0.19 3.06 18.45
CA GLU A 251 0.94 4.20 17.92
C GLU A 251 0.57 4.50 16.48
N ALA A 252 0.43 3.47 15.63
CA ALA A 252 0.18 3.68 14.21
C ALA A 252 -0.67 2.58 13.58
N CYS A 253 -1.57 3.01 12.67
CA CYS A 253 -2.23 2.19 11.67
C CYS A 253 -1.83 2.72 10.29
N TYR A 254 -1.16 1.91 9.46
CA TYR A 254 -0.57 2.38 8.21
C TYR A 254 -0.53 1.29 7.13
N LYS A 255 -0.08 1.65 5.93
CA LYS A 255 0.05 0.77 4.75
C LYS A 255 -1.21 -0.09 4.52
N PRO A 256 -2.30 0.52 4.07
CA PRO A 256 -3.55 -0.19 3.81
C PRO A 256 -3.45 -1.09 2.59
N SER A 257 -4.11 -2.25 2.66
CA SER A 257 -4.49 -3.06 1.51
C SER A 257 -5.95 -3.42 1.59
N PHE A 258 -6.74 -3.07 0.59
CA PHE A 258 -8.19 -3.22 0.65
C PHE A 258 -8.77 -3.77 -0.65
N MET A 259 -9.91 -4.43 -0.51
CA MET A 259 -10.70 -4.95 -1.61
C MET A 259 -12.18 -5.03 -1.27
N TRP A 260 -13.00 -5.05 -2.29
CA TRP A 260 -14.41 -5.39 -2.18
C TRP A 260 -14.60 -6.91 -2.26
N ASN A 261 -15.32 -7.50 -1.30
CA ASN A 261 -15.76 -8.88 -1.34
C ASN A 261 -17.25 -8.91 -1.72
N GLU A 262 -17.54 -9.27 -2.98
CA GLU A 262 -18.89 -9.32 -3.53
C GLU A 262 -19.77 -10.38 -2.85
N GLU A 263 -19.18 -11.54 -2.51
CA GLU A 263 -19.90 -12.66 -1.91
C GLU A 263 -20.42 -12.34 -0.51
N GLU A 264 -19.61 -11.58 0.25
CA GLU A 264 -19.94 -11.20 1.62
C GLU A 264 -20.52 -9.79 1.74
N ASN A 265 -20.65 -9.06 0.60
CA ASN A 265 -21.17 -7.69 0.54
C ASN A 265 -20.47 -6.75 1.52
N LYS A 266 -19.14 -6.84 1.60
CA LYS A 266 -18.33 -6.04 2.52
C LYS A 266 -16.99 -5.60 1.93
N TRP A 267 -16.49 -4.48 2.38
CA TRP A 267 -15.10 -4.06 2.22
C TRP A 267 -14.23 -4.79 3.24
N MET A 268 -13.11 -5.29 2.77
CA MET A 268 -12.06 -5.90 3.57
C MET A 268 -10.80 -5.05 3.46
N LEU A 269 -10.19 -4.70 4.59
CA LEU A 269 -8.95 -3.92 4.62
C LEU A 269 -7.99 -4.53 5.63
N TRP A 270 -6.79 -4.85 5.14
CA TRP A 270 -5.64 -5.24 5.96
C TRP A 270 -4.72 -4.04 6.13
N TYR A 271 -4.10 -3.93 7.28
CA TYR A 271 -3.24 -2.80 7.61
C TYR A 271 -2.11 -3.21 8.55
N ASN A 272 -1.07 -2.42 8.59
CA ASN A 272 -0.04 -2.54 9.61
C ASN A 272 -0.43 -1.77 10.84
N GLY A 273 -0.35 -2.43 11.98
CA GLY A 273 -0.43 -1.79 13.28
C GLY A 273 0.93 -1.80 13.97
N ARG A 274 1.27 -0.74 14.66
CA ARG A 274 2.52 -0.61 15.43
C ARG A 274 2.24 -0.17 16.86
N SER A 275 2.96 -0.82 17.77
CA SER A 275 3.13 -0.36 19.15
C SER A 275 4.56 -0.67 19.61
N LYS A 276 5.33 0.36 19.94
CA LYS A 276 6.77 0.28 20.25
C LYS A 276 7.58 -0.30 19.09
N THR A 277 8.13 -1.50 19.27
CA THR A 277 8.96 -2.19 18.27
C THR A 277 8.20 -3.26 17.49
N ASP A 278 6.99 -3.59 17.92
CA ASP A 278 6.19 -4.63 17.32
C ASP A 278 5.32 -4.07 16.18
N GLU A 279 5.42 -4.68 15.01
CA GLU A 279 4.62 -4.34 13.83
C GLU A 279 3.98 -5.62 13.31
N PHE A 280 2.65 -5.64 13.31
CA PHE A 280 1.85 -6.79 12.88
C PHE A 280 0.75 -6.36 11.92
N VAL A 281 0.07 -7.34 11.34
CA VAL A 281 -1.02 -7.10 10.39
C VAL A 281 -2.36 -7.21 11.08
N GLY A 282 -3.17 -6.16 10.96
CA GLY A 282 -4.55 -6.15 11.38
C GLY A 282 -5.53 -6.25 10.21
N PHE A 283 -6.77 -6.48 10.56
CA PHE A 283 -7.87 -6.62 9.63
C PHE A 283 -9.09 -5.86 10.11
N VAL A 284 -9.71 -5.10 9.21
CA VAL A 284 -10.98 -4.40 9.44
C VAL A 284 -11.95 -4.67 8.32
N THR A 285 -13.24 -4.59 8.60
CA THR A 285 -14.30 -4.75 7.60
C THR A 285 -15.31 -3.62 7.68
N LYS A 286 -16.01 -3.36 6.57
CA LYS A 286 -17.14 -2.45 6.50
C LYS A 286 -18.23 -3.07 5.63
N GLU A 287 -19.42 -3.23 6.19
CA GLU A 287 -20.60 -3.70 5.47
C GLU A 287 -21.10 -2.69 4.45
N GLY A 288 -21.58 -3.20 3.30
CA GLY A 288 -22.14 -2.40 2.22
C GLY A 288 -21.10 -1.71 1.35
N ARG A 289 -21.46 -1.47 0.08
CA ARG A 289 -20.56 -0.98 -0.96
C ARG A 289 -20.18 0.51 -0.82
N GLU A 290 -21.04 1.30 -0.19
CA GLU A 290 -20.91 2.74 -0.11
C GLU A 290 -19.73 3.17 0.76
N LEU A 291 -18.76 3.88 0.16
CA LEU A 291 -17.60 4.43 0.86
C LEU A 291 -17.75 5.92 1.20
N PHE A 292 -18.62 6.67 0.45
CA PHE A 292 -18.74 8.12 0.51
C PHE A 292 -20.21 8.58 0.47
N ASP A 293 -21.06 8.20 1.41
CA ASP A 293 -22.51 8.49 1.42
C ASP A 293 -22.89 9.97 1.23
N ASP A 294 -22.05 10.93 1.62
CA ASP A 294 -22.35 12.36 1.57
C ASP A 294 -21.73 13.12 0.40
N MET A 295 -20.85 12.52 -0.39
CA MET A 295 -20.18 13.22 -1.49
C MET A 295 -20.95 13.17 -2.82
N ILE A 296 -21.77 12.15 -3.03
CA ILE A 296 -22.57 11.95 -4.26
C ILE A 296 -23.85 12.78 -4.23
N SER A 297 -24.47 12.96 -3.06
CA SER A 297 -25.74 13.70 -2.92
C SER A 297 -25.61 15.20 -3.19
N ARG A 298 -24.42 15.77 -3.11
CA ARG A 298 -24.16 17.21 -3.37
C ARG A 298 -23.76 17.54 -4.80
N SER A 299 -23.40 16.56 -5.62
CA SER A 299 -23.04 16.79 -7.03
C SER A 299 -24.23 16.69 -8.00
N ASN A 300 -25.35 16.13 -7.55
CA ASN A 300 -26.59 16.04 -8.36
C ASN A 300 -27.61 17.14 -8.08
N GLY A 301 -27.22 18.18 -7.33
CA GLY A 301 -28.07 19.29 -6.90
C GLY A 301 -27.63 20.67 -7.37
N MET A 302 -27.09 20.77 -8.63
CA MET A 302 -26.95 22.03 -9.33
C MET A 302 -27.29 21.85 -10.81
#